data_4e1d043a379482898427436f8bf23105
#
_entry.id   4e1d043a379482898427436f8bf23105
#
_cell.length_a   1.000
_cell.length_b   1.000
_cell.length_c   1.000
_cell.angle_alpha   90.00
_cell.angle_beta   90.00
_cell.angle_gamma   90.00
#
_symmetry.space_group_name_H-M   'P 1'
#
loop_
_entity.id
_entity.type
_entity.pdbx_description
1 polymer ?
#
loop_
_entity_poly.entity_id
_entity_poly.type
_entity_poly.pdbx_seq_one_letter_code
_entity_poly.pdbx_strand_id
1 'polypeptide(L)'
;MRQIEEVRKEINEIDRQIVDLFLRRMKCSEEVSEFKMHTGGQVLVTARENELLNTMLENVPDSLKQEYTSLLRTTTRISRKYQYTRILKAEPFRLQLPITARIDTPHTVCYQGLQASYQDAAAKALFPDAERYPLKTYEDVFLEVSEGRADAGVVPIENSTAGTINEVYDLLEKHGLYISHSYIGRIRHCLAACKDATLDTVKTVHSHPQALRQCHHYIQDHNLAEVEESNTAIAAEEIARLGDPTRAAICSEEAAKLYGLTVLQHNINDGDFNQTRFIAVTRGLSAKEEDNRVSLILIIPHVTGSLYAALSVFSDYGLNMTEIHSRPLANMPWNYCFYIDFAGNILNEDTRTMIYQLTQEIPVVRILGSFPVIEEEGLNEND
;
A
#
# COMPACT_ATOMS: atom_id res chain seq x y z
N MET A 1 -12.66 33.96 40.54
CA MET A 1 -12.25 32.88 39.62
C MET A 1 -12.13 31.62 40.44
N ARG A 2 -12.78 30.52 40.05
CA ARG A 2 -12.73 29.24 40.79
C ARG A 2 -11.28 28.71 40.75
N GLN A 3 -10.87 27.97 41.80
CA GLN A 3 -9.54 27.30 41.83
C GLN A 3 -9.52 26.15 40.80
N ILE A 4 -8.38 25.94 40.15
CA ILE A 4 -8.26 24.92 39.09
C ILE A 4 -8.55 23.49 39.60
N GLU A 5 -8.19 23.22 40.86
CA GLU A 5 -8.46 21.94 41.51
C GLU A 5 -9.95 21.66 41.70
N GLU A 6 -10.75 22.69 41.98
CA GLU A 6 -12.21 22.58 42.09
C GLU A 6 -12.83 22.28 40.72
N VAL A 7 -12.33 22.94 39.66
CA VAL A 7 -12.81 22.69 38.29
C VAL A 7 -12.45 21.26 37.86
N ARG A 8 -11.25 20.79 38.13
CA ARG A 8 -10.82 19.42 37.85
C ARG A 8 -11.66 18.36 38.58
N LYS A 9 -12.03 18.62 39.85
CA LYS A 9 -12.92 17.71 40.61
C LYS A 9 -14.27 17.60 39.94
N GLU A 10 -14.83 18.71 39.49
CA GLU A 10 -16.13 18.74 38.81
C GLU A 10 -16.05 18.02 37.45
N ILE A 11 -14.98 18.23 36.66
CA ILE A 11 -14.74 17.49 35.41
C ILE A 11 -14.71 15.98 35.68
N ASN A 12 -13.97 15.53 36.68
CA ASN A 12 -13.89 14.10 37.05
C ASN A 12 -15.26 13.53 37.48
N GLU A 13 -16.11 14.32 38.10
CA GLU A 13 -17.48 13.92 38.44
C GLU A 13 -18.35 13.76 37.19
N ILE A 14 -18.28 14.72 36.26
CA ILE A 14 -18.98 14.65 34.96
C ILE A 14 -18.48 13.44 34.17
N ASP A 15 -17.18 13.18 34.11
CA ASP A 15 -16.61 12.04 33.38
C ASP A 15 -17.13 10.70 33.95
N ARG A 16 -17.31 10.57 35.26
CA ARG A 16 -17.96 9.37 35.85
C ARG A 16 -19.41 9.20 35.35
N GLN A 17 -20.16 10.29 35.27
CA GLN A 17 -21.53 10.23 34.74
C GLN A 17 -21.53 9.86 33.26
N ILE A 18 -20.56 10.35 32.48
CA ILE A 18 -20.38 9.98 31.07
C ILE A 18 -20.12 8.47 30.93
N VAL A 19 -19.28 7.87 31.79
CA VAL A 19 -19.07 6.42 31.80
C VAL A 19 -20.38 5.65 31.99
N ASP A 20 -21.19 6.02 32.97
CA ASP A 20 -22.48 5.34 33.24
C ASP A 20 -23.44 5.46 32.05
N LEU A 21 -23.55 6.66 31.48
CA LEU A 21 -24.38 6.90 30.30
C LEU A 21 -23.89 6.15 29.06
N PHE A 22 -22.57 6.11 28.89
CA PHE A 22 -21.92 5.36 27.78
C PHE A 22 -22.24 3.86 27.90
N LEU A 23 -22.07 3.26 29.08
CA LEU A 23 -22.36 1.83 29.28
C LEU A 23 -23.83 1.50 29.03
N ARG A 24 -24.73 2.34 29.49
CA ARG A 24 -26.18 2.19 29.22
C ARG A 24 -26.48 2.28 27.73
N ARG A 25 -25.84 3.23 27.02
CA ARG A 25 -26.00 3.38 25.58
C ARG A 25 -25.44 2.17 24.82
N MET A 26 -24.30 1.59 25.25
CA MET A 26 -23.75 0.37 24.65
C MET A 26 -24.66 -0.84 24.83
N LYS A 27 -25.34 -0.95 25.99
CA LYS A 27 -26.35 -1.98 26.19
C LYS A 27 -27.54 -1.83 25.22
N CYS A 28 -28.04 -0.60 24.99
CA CYS A 28 -29.04 -0.37 23.96
C CYS A 28 -28.53 -0.72 22.53
N SER A 29 -27.25 -0.44 22.25
CA SER A 29 -26.64 -0.83 20.97
C SER A 29 -26.55 -2.36 20.79
N GLU A 30 -26.40 -3.10 21.87
CA GLU A 30 -26.47 -4.57 21.89
C GLU A 30 -27.85 -5.07 21.48
N GLU A 31 -28.91 -4.56 22.14
CA GLU A 31 -30.30 -4.89 21.83
C GLU A 31 -30.66 -4.54 20.36
N VAL A 32 -30.18 -3.38 19.87
CA VAL A 32 -30.34 -2.98 18.46
C VAL A 32 -29.63 -3.93 17.51
N SER A 33 -28.43 -4.42 17.86
CA SER A 33 -27.72 -5.40 17.03
C SER A 33 -28.48 -6.72 16.92
N GLU A 34 -29.06 -7.20 18.01
CA GLU A 34 -29.89 -8.41 18.02
C GLU A 34 -31.13 -8.25 17.13
N PHE A 35 -31.85 -7.11 17.29
CA PHE A 35 -32.99 -6.81 16.43
C PHE A 35 -32.61 -6.80 14.94
N LYS A 36 -31.46 -6.18 14.58
CA LYS A 36 -30.99 -6.11 13.19
C LYS A 36 -30.55 -7.48 12.63
N MET A 37 -29.98 -8.36 13.45
CA MET A 37 -29.71 -9.75 13.06
C MET A 37 -30.99 -10.49 12.67
N HIS A 38 -32.05 -10.35 13.48
CA HIS A 38 -33.33 -11.02 13.19
C HIS A 38 -34.09 -10.42 12.01
N THR A 39 -33.98 -9.11 11.78
CA THR A 39 -34.77 -8.42 10.73
C THR A 39 -34.01 -8.18 9.44
N GLY A 40 -32.70 -8.42 9.41
CA GLY A 40 -31.81 -8.08 8.27
C GLY A 40 -31.58 -6.57 8.12
N GLY A 41 -31.86 -5.77 9.16
CA GLY A 41 -31.73 -4.31 9.10
C GLY A 41 -30.26 -3.83 8.98
N GLN A 42 -30.06 -2.74 8.26
CA GLN A 42 -28.74 -2.10 8.12
C GLN A 42 -28.27 -1.48 9.45
N VAL A 43 -26.97 -1.57 9.74
CA VAL A 43 -26.38 -0.93 10.93
C VAL A 43 -26.31 0.59 10.74
N LEU A 44 -25.77 1.05 9.62
CA LEU A 44 -25.77 2.48 9.25
C LEU A 44 -27.11 2.84 8.60
N VAL A 45 -27.85 3.72 9.24
CA VAL A 45 -29.05 4.37 8.69
C VAL A 45 -28.85 5.88 8.75
N THR A 46 -28.26 6.44 7.70
CA THR A 46 -27.84 7.85 7.63
C THR A 46 -28.98 8.83 7.95
N ALA A 47 -30.19 8.56 7.46
CA ALA A 47 -31.36 9.39 7.74
C ALA A 47 -31.67 9.47 9.26
N ARG A 48 -31.57 8.34 9.95
CA ARG A 48 -31.81 8.27 11.40
C ARG A 48 -30.71 8.97 12.21
N GLU A 49 -29.44 8.85 11.78
CA GLU A 49 -28.35 9.56 12.46
C GLU A 49 -28.45 11.08 12.27
N ASN A 50 -28.87 11.54 11.09
CA ASN A 50 -29.09 12.97 10.82
C ASN A 50 -30.30 13.51 11.61
N GLU A 51 -31.41 12.76 11.70
CA GLU A 51 -32.58 13.11 12.54
C GLU A 51 -32.16 13.25 14.01
N LEU A 52 -31.42 12.26 14.54
CA LEU A 52 -30.91 12.30 15.90
C LEU A 52 -30.01 13.54 16.13
N LEU A 53 -29.09 13.82 15.21
CA LEU A 53 -28.21 14.97 15.32
C LEU A 53 -28.99 16.27 15.37
N ASN A 54 -29.95 16.48 14.46
CA ASN A 54 -30.76 17.69 14.40
C ASN A 54 -31.56 17.89 15.69
N THR A 55 -32.25 16.85 16.19
CA THR A 55 -33.00 16.89 17.42
C THR A 55 -32.16 17.24 18.65
N MET A 56 -30.94 16.65 18.74
CA MET A 56 -30.05 16.92 19.88
C MET A 56 -29.48 18.34 19.83
N LEU A 57 -29.17 18.87 18.63
CA LEU A 57 -28.64 20.21 18.46
C LEU A 57 -29.62 21.33 18.86
N GLU A 58 -30.92 21.08 18.93
CA GLU A 58 -31.90 22.04 19.41
C GLU A 58 -31.65 22.46 20.87
N ASN A 59 -31.04 21.58 21.68
CA ASN A 59 -30.74 21.79 23.08
C ASN A 59 -29.28 22.24 23.35
N VAL A 60 -28.51 22.50 22.31
CA VAL A 60 -27.09 22.87 22.41
C VAL A 60 -26.90 24.35 22.02
N PRO A 61 -26.23 25.16 22.84
CA PRO A 61 -25.89 26.54 22.48
C PRO A 61 -25.15 26.61 21.13
N ASP A 62 -25.45 27.63 20.32
CA ASP A 62 -24.83 27.78 18.98
C ASP A 62 -23.29 27.74 18.99
N SER A 63 -22.68 28.30 20.05
CA SER A 63 -21.22 28.30 20.24
C SER A 63 -20.60 26.93 20.48
N LEU A 64 -21.37 25.89 20.75
CA LEU A 64 -20.92 24.52 21.04
C LEU A 64 -21.51 23.47 20.09
N LYS A 65 -22.30 23.87 19.09
CA LYS A 65 -22.95 22.94 18.16
C LYS A 65 -21.94 22.10 17.35
N GLN A 66 -20.82 22.70 16.98
CA GLN A 66 -19.78 22.01 16.22
C GLN A 66 -19.08 20.92 17.06
N GLU A 67 -18.73 21.24 18.30
CA GLU A 67 -18.11 20.33 19.26
C GLU A 67 -19.06 19.17 19.61
N TYR A 68 -20.33 19.49 19.86
CA TYR A 68 -21.32 18.45 20.14
C TYR A 68 -21.61 17.56 18.93
N THR A 69 -21.61 18.12 17.72
CA THR A 69 -21.71 17.33 16.48
C THR A 69 -20.59 16.30 16.39
N SER A 70 -19.35 16.70 16.68
CA SER A 70 -18.18 15.82 16.68
C SER A 70 -18.31 14.71 17.73
N LEU A 71 -18.75 15.06 18.95
CA LEU A 71 -18.99 14.10 20.02
C LEU A 71 -20.07 13.07 19.62
N LEU A 72 -21.22 13.54 19.09
CA LEU A 72 -22.32 12.66 18.73
C LEU A 72 -21.96 11.73 17.58
N ARG A 73 -21.28 12.24 16.54
CA ARG A 73 -20.78 11.42 15.43
C ARG A 73 -19.79 10.36 15.90
N THR A 74 -18.88 10.70 16.80
CA THR A 74 -17.95 9.73 17.39
C THR A 74 -18.69 8.66 18.19
N THR A 75 -19.65 9.07 19.01
CA THR A 75 -20.46 8.15 19.82
C THR A 75 -21.30 7.21 18.96
N THR A 76 -21.91 7.68 17.88
CA THR A 76 -22.66 6.83 16.93
C THR A 76 -21.74 5.86 16.19
N ARG A 77 -20.57 6.30 15.76
CA ARG A 77 -19.54 5.45 15.11
C ARG A 77 -19.08 4.32 16.03
N ILE A 78 -18.77 4.60 17.29
CA ILE A 78 -18.42 3.57 18.29
C ILE A 78 -19.55 2.55 18.45
N SER A 79 -20.80 3.01 18.47
CA SER A 79 -21.95 2.10 18.55
C SER A 79 -22.10 1.23 17.30
N ARG A 80 -21.83 1.77 16.11
CA ARG A 80 -21.83 0.97 14.87
C ARG A 80 -20.73 -0.09 14.90
N LYS A 81 -19.48 0.30 15.24
CA LYS A 81 -18.39 -0.67 15.44
C LYS A 81 -18.82 -1.82 16.34
N TYR A 82 -19.40 -1.50 17.51
CA TYR A 82 -19.84 -2.50 18.46
C TYR A 82 -20.92 -3.43 17.88
N GLN A 83 -21.89 -2.89 17.14
CA GLN A 83 -22.92 -3.67 16.46
C GLN A 83 -22.30 -4.57 15.37
N TYR A 84 -21.39 -4.07 14.52
CA TYR A 84 -20.73 -4.87 13.49
C TYR A 84 -19.91 -6.01 14.08
N THR A 85 -19.19 -5.76 15.18
CA THR A 85 -18.43 -6.80 15.89
C THR A 85 -19.35 -7.92 16.39
N ARG A 86 -20.47 -7.56 17.02
CA ARG A 86 -21.44 -8.54 17.50
C ARG A 86 -22.09 -9.33 16.37
N ILE A 87 -22.51 -8.64 15.32
CA ILE A 87 -23.15 -9.26 14.16
C ILE A 87 -22.19 -10.24 13.47
N LEU A 88 -20.97 -9.83 13.15
CA LEU A 88 -20.05 -10.71 12.46
C LEU A 88 -19.59 -11.88 13.32
N LYS A 89 -19.47 -11.70 14.64
CA LYS A 89 -19.17 -12.78 15.58
C LYS A 89 -20.29 -13.82 15.65
N ALA A 90 -21.55 -13.38 15.65
CA ALA A 90 -22.71 -14.27 15.66
C ALA A 90 -22.96 -14.91 14.28
N GLU A 91 -22.70 -14.21 13.21
CA GLU A 91 -22.99 -14.58 11.82
C GLU A 91 -21.77 -14.37 10.90
N PRO A 92 -20.69 -15.19 11.06
CA PRO A 92 -19.44 -15.03 10.28
C PRO A 92 -19.62 -15.15 8.77
N PHE A 93 -20.71 -15.78 8.32
CA PHE A 93 -21.05 -15.95 6.90
C PHE A 93 -21.43 -14.63 6.21
N ARG A 94 -21.68 -13.56 6.95
CA ARG A 94 -21.98 -12.23 6.37
C ARG A 94 -20.79 -11.59 5.66
N LEU A 95 -19.57 -12.00 6.00
CA LEU A 95 -18.36 -11.63 5.26
C LEU A 95 -17.73 -12.89 4.67
N GLN A 96 -18.00 -13.12 3.39
CA GLN A 96 -17.37 -14.19 2.63
C GLN A 96 -16.26 -13.59 1.76
N LEU A 97 -15.03 -13.95 2.06
CA LEU A 97 -13.87 -13.59 1.26
C LEU A 97 -13.48 -14.80 0.38
N PRO A 98 -13.25 -14.62 -0.93
CA PRO A 98 -12.92 -15.70 -1.85
C PRO A 98 -11.45 -16.13 -1.69
N ILE A 99 -11.07 -16.52 -0.46
CA ILE A 99 -9.69 -16.89 -0.13
C ILE A 99 -9.36 -18.23 -0.79
N THR A 100 -8.28 -18.25 -1.55
CA THR A 100 -7.70 -19.42 -2.20
C THR A 100 -6.36 -19.80 -1.53
N ALA A 101 -5.84 -21.00 -1.84
CA ALA A 101 -4.50 -21.34 -1.42
C ALA A 101 -3.46 -20.41 -2.05
N ARG A 102 -2.49 -19.94 -1.26
CA ARG A 102 -1.36 -19.16 -1.79
C ARG A 102 -0.42 -20.06 -2.57
N ILE A 103 0.06 -19.56 -3.70
CA ILE A 103 1.12 -20.19 -4.47
C ILE A 103 2.44 -19.67 -3.92
N ASP A 104 3.08 -20.40 -3.00
CA ASP A 104 4.38 -19.99 -2.43
C ASP A 104 5.55 -20.42 -3.32
N THR A 105 5.37 -21.45 -4.11
CA THR A 105 6.35 -21.98 -5.06
C THR A 105 5.73 -21.97 -6.47
N PRO A 106 5.58 -20.79 -7.09
CA PRO A 106 5.10 -20.70 -8.46
C PRO A 106 6.10 -21.41 -9.39
N HIS A 107 5.57 -22.09 -10.41
CA HIS A 107 6.43 -22.68 -11.43
C HIS A 107 6.98 -21.59 -12.36
N THR A 108 6.10 -20.65 -12.76
CA THR A 108 6.46 -19.58 -13.71
C THR A 108 6.18 -18.21 -13.12
N VAL A 109 7.16 -17.31 -13.24
CA VAL A 109 7.06 -15.92 -12.79
C VAL A 109 7.50 -14.98 -13.92
N CYS A 110 6.65 -14.03 -14.27
CA CYS A 110 7.01 -12.99 -15.22
C CYS A 110 7.29 -11.66 -14.53
N TYR A 111 8.09 -10.81 -15.17
CA TYR A 111 8.42 -9.48 -14.66
C TYR A 111 8.64 -8.50 -15.82
N GLN A 112 8.52 -7.19 -15.55
CA GLN A 112 8.78 -6.18 -16.59
C GLN A 112 10.28 -5.88 -16.68
N GLY A 113 10.81 -5.72 -17.90
CA GLY A 113 12.18 -5.30 -18.14
C GLY A 113 13.03 -6.37 -18.81
N LEU A 114 14.29 -6.50 -18.39
CA LEU A 114 15.24 -7.48 -18.87
C LEU A 114 15.79 -8.33 -17.72
N GLN A 115 16.49 -9.41 -18.09
CA GLN A 115 17.25 -10.20 -17.13
C GLN A 115 18.27 -9.32 -16.39
N ALA A 116 18.48 -9.58 -15.10
CA ALA A 116 19.30 -8.79 -14.19
C ALA A 116 18.81 -7.34 -13.93
N SER A 117 17.59 -7.00 -14.31
CA SER A 117 16.93 -5.78 -13.81
C SER A 117 16.57 -5.91 -12.33
N TYR A 118 16.24 -4.80 -11.67
CA TYR A 118 15.78 -4.82 -10.27
C TYR A 118 14.48 -5.62 -10.08
N GLN A 119 13.62 -5.69 -11.11
CA GLN A 119 12.42 -6.52 -11.10
C GLN A 119 12.77 -8.02 -11.15
N ASP A 120 13.79 -8.42 -11.94
CA ASP A 120 14.29 -9.82 -11.94
C ASP A 120 14.89 -10.18 -10.59
N ALA A 121 15.68 -9.27 -9.99
CA ALA A 121 16.23 -9.47 -8.65
C ALA A 121 15.14 -9.65 -7.59
N ALA A 122 14.10 -8.83 -7.62
CA ALA A 122 12.94 -8.96 -6.74
C ALA A 122 12.16 -10.27 -6.97
N ALA A 123 11.97 -10.67 -8.24
CA ALA A 123 11.32 -11.93 -8.59
C ALA A 123 12.13 -13.13 -8.09
N LYS A 124 13.47 -13.05 -8.17
CA LYS A 124 14.37 -14.08 -7.62
C LYS A 124 14.34 -14.14 -6.11
N ALA A 125 14.29 -12.99 -5.44
CA ALA A 125 14.22 -12.92 -3.97
C ALA A 125 12.91 -13.52 -3.45
N LEU A 126 11.79 -13.24 -4.12
CA LEU A 126 10.48 -13.76 -3.76
C LEU A 126 10.32 -15.24 -4.11
N PHE A 127 10.82 -15.66 -5.27
CA PHE A 127 10.60 -16.99 -5.83
C PHE A 127 11.90 -17.56 -6.44
N PRO A 128 12.85 -18.01 -5.61
CA PRO A 128 14.19 -18.39 -6.05
C PRO A 128 14.20 -19.58 -7.04
N ASP A 129 13.25 -20.50 -6.89
CA ASP A 129 13.17 -21.74 -7.67
C ASP A 129 12.29 -21.63 -8.91
N ALA A 130 11.62 -20.52 -9.13
CA ALA A 130 10.71 -20.31 -10.26
C ALA A 130 11.47 -20.11 -11.57
N GLU A 131 10.90 -20.61 -12.68
CA GLU A 131 11.29 -20.21 -14.02
C GLU A 131 10.84 -18.75 -14.25
N ARG A 132 11.80 -17.82 -14.43
CA ARG A 132 11.55 -16.40 -14.56
C ARG A 132 11.81 -15.93 -15.98
N TYR A 133 10.90 -15.06 -16.51
CA TYR A 133 11.06 -14.48 -17.82
C TYR A 133 10.59 -13.02 -17.89
N PRO A 134 11.30 -12.20 -18.71
CA PRO A 134 10.98 -10.78 -18.85
C PRO A 134 9.86 -10.53 -19.85
N LEU A 135 9.12 -9.44 -19.61
CA LEU A 135 8.11 -8.87 -20.50
C LEU A 135 8.39 -7.37 -20.72
N LYS A 136 7.83 -6.79 -21.79
CA LYS A 136 8.15 -5.40 -22.18
C LYS A 136 7.48 -4.35 -21.29
N THR A 137 6.22 -4.54 -20.95
CA THR A 137 5.41 -3.56 -20.24
C THR A 137 4.82 -4.16 -18.96
N TYR A 138 4.39 -3.30 -18.04
CA TYR A 138 3.62 -3.76 -16.87
C TYR A 138 2.31 -4.41 -17.31
N GLU A 139 1.62 -3.86 -18.32
CA GLU A 139 0.38 -4.44 -18.83
C GLU A 139 0.57 -5.88 -19.33
N ASP A 140 1.69 -6.16 -20.02
CA ASP A 140 2.00 -7.52 -20.46
C ASP A 140 2.12 -8.49 -19.28
N VAL A 141 2.74 -8.05 -18.16
CA VAL A 141 2.84 -8.84 -16.93
C VAL A 141 1.46 -9.15 -16.36
N PHE A 142 0.59 -8.14 -16.28
CA PHE A 142 -0.77 -8.33 -15.77
C PHE A 142 -1.61 -9.24 -16.68
N LEU A 143 -1.50 -9.10 -17.99
CA LEU A 143 -2.17 -9.96 -18.97
C LEU A 143 -1.68 -11.41 -18.86
N GLU A 144 -0.36 -11.62 -18.75
CA GLU A 144 0.24 -12.96 -18.67
C GLU A 144 -0.27 -13.73 -17.44
N VAL A 145 -0.37 -13.06 -16.29
CA VAL A 145 -0.93 -13.64 -15.07
C VAL A 145 -2.44 -13.83 -15.18
N SER A 146 -3.19 -12.84 -15.67
CA SER A 146 -4.65 -12.92 -15.74
C SER A 146 -5.15 -14.02 -16.66
N GLU A 147 -4.43 -14.27 -17.77
CA GLU A 147 -4.73 -15.32 -18.73
C GLU A 147 -4.16 -16.70 -18.32
N GLY A 148 -3.43 -16.78 -17.20
CA GLY A 148 -2.94 -18.04 -16.65
C GLY A 148 -1.69 -18.61 -17.33
N ARG A 149 -0.95 -17.80 -18.10
CA ARG A 149 0.32 -18.19 -18.70
C ARG A 149 1.48 -18.11 -17.72
N ALA A 150 1.39 -17.22 -16.73
CA ALA A 150 2.26 -17.19 -15.56
C ALA A 150 1.47 -17.42 -14.27
N ASP A 151 2.12 -18.01 -13.27
CA ASP A 151 1.55 -18.22 -11.94
C ASP A 151 1.53 -16.92 -11.14
N ALA A 152 2.61 -16.12 -11.26
CA ALA A 152 2.75 -14.82 -10.62
C ALA A 152 3.48 -13.83 -11.54
N GLY A 153 3.23 -12.54 -11.31
CA GLY A 153 3.93 -11.43 -11.95
C GLY A 153 4.56 -10.52 -10.92
N VAL A 154 5.81 -10.09 -11.13
CA VAL A 154 6.50 -9.17 -10.21
C VAL A 154 6.67 -7.81 -10.85
N VAL A 155 6.16 -6.77 -10.19
CA VAL A 155 6.20 -5.37 -10.65
C VAL A 155 6.54 -4.43 -9.48
N PRO A 156 7.22 -3.29 -9.73
CA PRO A 156 7.43 -2.28 -8.72
C PRO A 156 6.12 -1.50 -8.51
N ILE A 157 5.80 -1.14 -7.27
CA ILE A 157 4.60 -0.34 -6.95
C ILE A 157 4.95 1.05 -6.42
N GLU A 158 6.10 1.15 -5.76
CA GLU A 158 6.58 2.41 -5.17
C GLU A 158 8.11 2.42 -5.09
N ASN A 159 8.68 3.63 -5.22
CA ASN A 159 10.09 3.88 -4.96
C ASN A 159 10.23 5.06 -4.00
N SER A 160 11.11 4.95 -3.01
CA SER A 160 11.28 5.95 -1.95
C SER A 160 11.69 7.35 -2.44
N THR A 161 12.29 7.44 -3.63
CA THR A 161 12.74 8.70 -4.24
C THR A 161 11.85 9.19 -5.38
N ALA A 162 11.24 8.28 -6.14
CA ALA A 162 10.39 8.60 -7.28
C ALA A 162 8.89 8.58 -6.96
N GLY A 163 8.52 8.01 -5.80
CA GLY A 163 7.15 7.88 -5.36
C GLY A 163 6.40 6.72 -6.02
N THR A 164 5.10 6.84 -6.07
CA THR A 164 4.15 5.81 -6.49
C THR A 164 4.16 5.56 -8.00
N ILE A 165 4.14 4.30 -8.41
CA ILE A 165 4.01 3.89 -9.82
C ILE A 165 2.53 3.72 -10.14
N ASN A 166 1.92 4.82 -10.55
CA ASN A 166 0.47 4.94 -10.74
C ASN A 166 -0.12 3.92 -11.73
N GLU A 167 0.60 3.58 -12.79
CA GLU A 167 0.19 2.60 -13.80
C GLU A 167 -0.08 1.22 -13.18
N VAL A 168 0.73 0.79 -12.20
CA VAL A 168 0.57 -0.52 -11.55
C VAL A 168 -0.72 -0.59 -10.72
N TYR A 169 -1.09 0.50 -10.05
CA TYR A 169 -2.37 0.58 -9.34
C TYR A 169 -3.57 0.52 -10.30
N ASP A 170 -3.49 1.22 -11.44
CA ASP A 170 -4.54 1.20 -12.46
C ASP A 170 -4.69 -0.22 -13.06
N LEU A 171 -3.58 -0.94 -13.26
CA LEU A 171 -3.56 -2.31 -13.75
C LEU A 171 -4.09 -3.33 -12.72
N LEU A 172 -3.81 -3.15 -11.43
CA LEU A 172 -4.41 -3.95 -10.35
C LEU A 172 -5.94 -3.88 -10.38
N GLU A 173 -6.48 -2.67 -10.56
CA GLU A 173 -7.92 -2.47 -10.68
C GLU A 173 -8.47 -3.10 -11.96
N LYS A 174 -7.84 -2.82 -13.11
CA LYS A 174 -8.29 -3.23 -14.44
C LYS A 174 -8.34 -4.75 -14.61
N HIS A 175 -7.29 -5.47 -14.18
CA HIS A 175 -7.17 -6.92 -14.41
C HIS A 175 -7.71 -7.77 -13.25
N GLY A 176 -8.13 -7.17 -12.16
CA GLY A 176 -8.74 -7.91 -11.06
C GLY A 176 -7.78 -8.82 -10.30
N LEU A 177 -6.48 -8.64 -10.42
CA LEU A 177 -5.47 -9.43 -9.74
C LEU A 177 -5.32 -9.03 -8.26
N TYR A 178 -4.64 -9.91 -7.51
CA TYR A 178 -4.40 -9.76 -6.08
C TYR A 178 -2.91 -9.76 -5.77
N ILE A 179 -2.52 -9.04 -4.73
CA ILE A 179 -1.15 -9.04 -4.20
C ILE A 179 -0.99 -10.24 -3.27
N SER A 180 0.00 -11.08 -3.55
CA SER A 180 0.32 -12.27 -2.73
C SER A 180 1.55 -12.10 -1.86
N HIS A 181 2.52 -11.26 -2.28
CA HIS A 181 3.76 -10.96 -1.57
C HIS A 181 4.18 -9.52 -1.85
N SER A 182 4.95 -8.94 -0.94
CA SER A 182 5.66 -7.67 -1.15
C SER A 182 7.12 -7.84 -0.77
N TYR A 183 8.01 -7.24 -1.56
CA TYR A 183 9.44 -7.23 -1.33
C TYR A 183 9.97 -5.79 -1.38
N ILE A 184 10.75 -5.39 -0.37
CA ILE A 184 11.43 -4.10 -0.33
C ILE A 184 12.91 -4.35 -0.55
N GLY A 185 13.44 -3.88 -1.69
CA GLY A 185 14.84 -4.02 -2.06
C GLY A 185 15.53 -2.67 -2.21
N ARG A 186 16.82 -2.61 -1.85
CA ARG A 186 17.66 -1.44 -2.10
C ARG A 186 17.99 -1.34 -3.58
N ILE A 187 17.98 -0.12 -4.08
CA ILE A 187 18.40 0.21 -5.43
C ILE A 187 19.81 0.77 -5.33
N ARG A 188 20.81 -0.07 -5.60
CA ARG A 188 22.23 0.28 -5.59
C ARG A 188 22.73 0.34 -7.01
N HIS A 189 23.21 1.50 -7.42
CA HIS A 189 23.80 1.69 -8.72
C HIS A 189 25.32 1.60 -8.64
N CYS A 190 25.92 0.95 -9.63
CA CYS A 190 27.35 0.95 -9.85
C CYS A 190 27.67 1.61 -11.20
N LEU A 191 28.89 2.10 -11.36
CA LEU A 191 29.47 2.48 -12.63
C LEU A 191 30.17 1.27 -13.21
N ALA A 192 29.73 0.77 -14.36
CA ALA A 192 30.27 -0.40 -15.01
C ALA A 192 30.65 -0.11 -16.49
N ALA A 193 31.75 -0.63 -16.95
CA ALA A 193 32.27 -0.39 -18.30
C ALA A 193 32.97 -1.63 -18.87
N CYS A 194 33.41 -1.57 -20.11
CA CYS A 194 34.20 -2.63 -20.71
C CYS A 194 35.57 -2.82 -19.99
N LYS A 195 36.20 -3.97 -20.16
CA LYS A 195 37.40 -4.39 -19.41
C LYS A 195 38.56 -3.41 -19.47
N ASP A 196 38.70 -2.69 -20.59
CA ASP A 196 39.84 -1.78 -20.83
C ASP A 196 39.55 -0.34 -20.38
N ALA A 197 38.37 -0.08 -19.82
CA ALA A 197 37.96 1.22 -19.28
C ALA A 197 38.52 1.45 -17.87
N THR A 198 38.81 2.70 -17.57
CA THR A 198 39.15 3.20 -16.23
C THR A 198 38.33 4.45 -15.92
N LEU A 199 38.31 4.88 -14.67
CA LEU A 199 37.60 6.15 -14.29
C LEU A 199 38.11 7.34 -15.11
N ASP A 200 39.39 7.39 -15.45
CA ASP A 200 39.98 8.48 -16.23
C ASP A 200 39.61 8.44 -17.73
N THR A 201 39.28 7.27 -18.26
CA THR A 201 38.91 7.13 -19.67
C THR A 201 37.46 7.39 -19.95
N VAL A 202 36.57 7.14 -18.97
CA VAL A 202 35.11 7.31 -19.10
C VAL A 202 34.76 8.77 -19.27
N LYS A 203 33.97 9.09 -20.30
CA LYS A 203 33.48 10.44 -20.63
C LYS A 203 31.94 10.53 -20.62
N THR A 204 31.29 9.41 -20.92
CA THR A 204 29.80 9.37 -20.97
C THR A 204 29.24 8.23 -20.13
N VAL A 205 28.10 8.48 -19.52
CA VAL A 205 27.34 7.49 -18.74
C VAL A 205 25.98 7.28 -19.35
N HIS A 206 25.59 6.04 -19.52
CA HIS A 206 24.32 5.61 -20.08
C HIS A 206 23.46 5.01 -18.98
N SER A 207 22.20 5.44 -18.82
CA SER A 207 21.24 4.81 -17.93
C SER A 207 19.81 5.32 -18.13
N HIS A 208 18.87 4.73 -17.40
CA HIS A 208 17.52 5.26 -17.29
C HIS A 208 17.55 6.66 -16.64
N PRO A 209 16.70 7.61 -17.10
CA PRO A 209 16.68 8.99 -16.56
C PRO A 209 16.58 9.09 -15.05
N GLN A 210 15.86 8.15 -14.41
CA GLN A 210 15.75 8.12 -12.95
C GLN A 210 17.09 7.75 -12.29
N ALA A 211 17.83 6.76 -12.82
CA ALA A 211 19.12 6.37 -12.28
C ALA A 211 20.17 7.47 -12.46
N LEU A 212 20.14 8.17 -13.61
CA LEU A 212 20.99 9.35 -13.83
C LEU A 212 20.71 10.43 -12.76
N ARG A 213 19.45 10.75 -12.49
CA ARG A 213 19.09 11.70 -11.40
C ARG A 213 19.52 11.23 -10.02
N GLN A 214 19.50 9.94 -9.75
CA GLN A 214 19.87 9.35 -8.46
C GLN A 214 21.39 9.25 -8.25
N CYS A 215 22.18 9.50 -9.29
CA CYS A 215 23.65 9.54 -9.29
C CYS A 215 24.19 10.90 -9.74
N HIS A 216 23.38 11.95 -9.63
CA HIS A 216 23.68 13.27 -10.20
C HIS A 216 24.96 13.88 -9.64
N HIS A 217 25.19 13.83 -8.31
CA HIS A 217 26.42 14.35 -7.72
C HIS A 217 27.65 13.62 -8.25
N TYR A 218 27.60 12.29 -8.31
CA TYR A 218 28.71 11.50 -8.85
C TYR A 218 29.01 11.86 -10.30
N ILE A 219 27.97 12.03 -11.14
CA ILE A 219 28.11 12.39 -12.56
C ILE A 219 28.74 13.78 -12.69
N GLN A 220 28.32 14.76 -11.89
CA GLN A 220 28.87 16.13 -11.90
C GLN A 220 30.31 16.18 -11.42
N ASP A 221 30.65 15.53 -10.32
CA ASP A 221 31.99 15.52 -9.73
C ASP A 221 33.03 14.95 -10.69
N HIS A 222 32.63 14.00 -11.58
CA HIS A 222 33.49 13.39 -12.57
C HIS A 222 33.35 14.00 -13.98
N ASN A 223 32.55 15.08 -14.14
CA ASN A 223 32.29 15.78 -15.41
C ASN A 223 31.84 14.81 -16.54
N LEU A 224 30.97 13.86 -16.25
CA LEU A 224 30.46 12.87 -17.19
C LEU A 224 29.26 13.41 -17.97
N ALA A 225 29.19 13.11 -19.28
CA ALA A 225 28.01 13.43 -20.08
C ALA A 225 26.97 12.32 -19.97
N GLU A 226 25.70 12.71 -19.83
CA GLU A 226 24.58 11.78 -19.65
C GLU A 226 23.98 11.36 -21.00
N VAL A 227 23.66 10.07 -21.13
CA VAL A 227 22.91 9.49 -22.25
C VAL A 227 21.76 8.66 -21.69
N GLU A 228 20.53 9.04 -22.08
CA GLU A 228 19.33 8.38 -21.60
C GLU A 228 19.07 7.07 -22.34
N GLU A 229 18.75 6.03 -21.58
CA GLU A 229 18.33 4.71 -22.04
C GLU A 229 16.98 4.34 -21.39
N SER A 230 16.24 3.44 -22.02
CA SER A 230 14.92 3.03 -21.53
C SER A 230 14.94 2.20 -20.25
N ASN A 231 16.10 1.60 -19.88
CA ASN A 231 16.29 0.77 -18.69
C ASN A 231 17.78 0.70 -18.33
N THR A 232 18.10 0.55 -17.02
CA THR A 232 19.48 0.41 -16.53
C THR A 232 20.19 -0.85 -17.04
N ALA A 233 19.47 -1.97 -17.20
CA ALA A 233 20.03 -3.21 -17.75
C ALA A 233 20.27 -3.11 -19.26
N ILE A 234 19.42 -2.39 -20.01
CA ILE A 234 19.64 -2.07 -21.43
C ILE A 234 20.92 -1.23 -21.59
N ALA A 235 21.13 -0.26 -20.71
CA ALA A 235 22.36 0.52 -20.73
C ALA A 235 23.60 -0.37 -20.56
N ALA A 236 23.57 -1.34 -19.64
CA ALA A 236 24.68 -2.29 -19.45
C ALA A 236 24.88 -3.18 -20.68
N GLU A 237 23.80 -3.69 -21.28
CA GLU A 237 23.88 -4.47 -22.53
C GLU A 237 24.52 -3.67 -23.69
N GLU A 238 24.10 -2.43 -23.87
CA GLU A 238 24.60 -1.54 -24.92
C GLU A 238 26.10 -1.21 -24.73
N ILE A 239 26.53 -0.91 -23.49
CA ILE A 239 27.93 -0.67 -23.20
C ILE A 239 28.80 -1.92 -23.46
N ALA A 240 28.30 -3.08 -23.10
CA ALA A 240 28.97 -4.34 -23.41
C ALA A 240 29.09 -4.58 -24.92
N ARG A 241 28.04 -4.30 -25.68
CA ARG A 241 28.02 -4.43 -27.14
C ARG A 241 28.97 -3.45 -27.85
N LEU A 242 29.03 -2.20 -27.36
CA LEU A 242 29.88 -1.16 -27.94
C LEU A 242 31.37 -1.41 -27.68
N GLY A 243 31.74 -1.90 -26.51
CA GLY A 243 33.13 -2.15 -26.11
C GLY A 243 34.03 -0.90 -26.11
N ASP A 244 33.43 0.30 -26.03
CA ASP A 244 34.11 1.59 -26.05
C ASP A 244 34.56 1.98 -24.63
N PRO A 245 35.90 2.09 -24.34
CA PRO A 245 36.37 2.40 -22.99
C PRO A 245 36.07 3.83 -22.53
N THR A 246 35.54 4.68 -23.39
CA THR A 246 35.10 6.05 -23.03
C THR A 246 33.67 6.10 -22.53
N ARG A 247 32.95 4.97 -22.51
CA ARG A 247 31.53 4.87 -22.13
C ARG A 247 31.34 3.91 -20.98
N ALA A 248 30.43 4.24 -20.08
CA ALA A 248 30.05 3.40 -18.96
C ALA A 248 28.52 3.34 -18.78
N ALA A 249 28.04 2.31 -18.13
CA ALA A 249 26.65 2.19 -17.71
C ALA A 249 26.51 2.47 -16.21
N ILE A 250 25.43 3.14 -15.82
CA ILE A 250 24.96 3.15 -14.44
C ILE A 250 23.88 2.07 -14.34
N CYS A 251 24.18 0.97 -13.62
CA CYS A 251 23.33 -0.22 -13.56
C CYS A 251 23.48 -0.95 -12.22
N SER A 252 22.77 -2.08 -12.05
CA SER A 252 23.02 -3.02 -10.94
C SER A 252 24.30 -3.82 -11.15
N GLU A 253 24.88 -4.33 -10.07
CA GLU A 253 26.05 -5.23 -10.16
C GLU A 253 25.70 -6.54 -10.89
N GLU A 254 24.49 -7.03 -10.72
CA GLU A 254 23.98 -8.20 -11.42
C GLU A 254 23.95 -7.99 -12.95
N ALA A 255 23.50 -6.81 -13.39
CA ALA A 255 23.52 -6.46 -14.83
C ALA A 255 24.96 -6.34 -15.34
N ALA A 256 25.84 -5.68 -14.59
CA ALA A 256 27.25 -5.60 -14.94
C ALA A 256 27.88 -6.99 -15.10
N LYS A 257 27.64 -7.89 -14.17
CA LYS A 257 28.13 -9.27 -14.20
C LYS A 257 27.55 -10.07 -15.37
N LEU A 258 26.23 -9.93 -15.62
CA LEU A 258 25.56 -10.65 -16.71
C LEU A 258 26.15 -10.31 -18.07
N TYR A 259 26.40 -9.02 -18.32
CA TYR A 259 26.92 -8.54 -19.59
C TYR A 259 28.47 -8.50 -19.67
N GLY A 260 29.17 -9.02 -18.63
CA GLY A 260 30.64 -9.12 -18.62
C GLY A 260 31.34 -7.77 -18.50
N LEU A 261 30.70 -6.77 -17.93
CA LEU A 261 31.29 -5.47 -17.62
C LEU A 261 32.11 -5.53 -16.33
N THR A 262 33.11 -4.66 -16.25
CA THR A 262 33.87 -4.41 -15.02
C THR A 262 33.23 -3.29 -14.23
N VAL A 263 32.94 -3.52 -12.96
CA VAL A 263 32.48 -2.48 -12.05
C VAL A 263 33.67 -1.59 -11.69
N LEU A 264 33.62 -0.32 -12.11
CA LEU A 264 34.65 0.68 -11.83
C LEU A 264 34.44 1.34 -10.47
N GLN A 265 33.18 1.53 -10.05
CA GLN A 265 32.83 2.13 -8.79
C GLN A 265 31.47 1.55 -8.30
N HIS A 266 31.43 1.15 -7.03
CA HIS A 266 30.21 0.69 -6.36
C HIS A 266 29.47 1.83 -5.67
N ASN A 267 28.17 1.66 -5.45
CA ASN A 267 27.33 2.54 -4.62
C ASN A 267 27.48 4.02 -4.98
N ILE A 268 27.22 4.37 -6.23
CA ILE A 268 27.34 5.76 -6.73
C ILE A 268 26.05 6.59 -6.58
N ASN A 269 25.07 6.05 -5.86
CA ASN A 269 23.83 6.77 -5.55
C ASN A 269 24.10 8.01 -4.67
N ASP A 270 23.37 9.10 -4.91
CA ASP A 270 23.46 10.33 -4.12
C ASP A 270 22.98 10.19 -2.66
N GLY A 271 22.36 9.08 -2.31
CA GLY A 271 21.89 8.78 -0.96
C GLY A 271 21.65 7.29 -0.71
N ASP A 272 21.76 6.87 0.53
CA ASP A 272 21.68 5.46 0.94
C ASP A 272 20.25 4.90 1.05
N PHE A 273 19.22 5.75 0.89
CA PHE A 273 17.82 5.42 1.16
C PHE A 273 16.99 5.12 -0.10
N ASN A 274 17.62 4.79 -1.22
CA ASN A 274 16.88 4.43 -2.43
C ASN A 274 16.38 3.00 -2.35
N GLN A 275 15.10 2.85 -2.08
CA GLN A 275 14.41 1.55 -1.96
C GLN A 275 13.25 1.49 -2.93
N THR A 276 12.99 0.32 -3.47
CA THR A 276 11.80 0.05 -4.27
C THR A 276 11.00 -1.07 -3.63
N ARG A 277 9.72 -0.85 -3.48
CA ARG A 277 8.76 -1.86 -3.08
C ARG A 277 8.21 -2.53 -4.34
N PHE A 278 8.42 -3.84 -4.42
CA PHE A 278 7.87 -4.72 -5.45
C PHE A 278 6.71 -5.52 -4.88
N ILE A 279 5.77 -5.85 -5.73
CA ILE A 279 4.66 -6.75 -5.40
C ILE A 279 4.63 -7.93 -6.35
N ALA A 280 4.24 -9.09 -5.82
CA ALA A 280 3.87 -10.23 -6.63
C ALA A 280 2.37 -10.26 -6.80
N VAL A 281 1.89 -10.26 -8.05
CA VAL A 281 0.46 -10.31 -8.40
C VAL A 281 0.06 -11.71 -8.83
N THR A 282 -1.13 -12.15 -8.40
CA THR A 282 -1.69 -13.49 -8.67
C THR A 282 -3.19 -13.40 -8.94
N ARG A 283 -3.79 -14.47 -9.48
CA ARG A 283 -5.24 -14.52 -9.80
C ARG A 283 -6.16 -14.65 -8.60
N GLY A 284 -5.69 -15.21 -7.48
CA GLY A 284 -6.52 -15.51 -6.31
C GLY A 284 -6.15 -14.66 -5.09
N LEU A 285 -7.16 -14.22 -4.34
CA LEU A 285 -6.94 -13.67 -3.01
C LEU A 285 -6.46 -14.81 -2.10
N SER A 286 -5.29 -14.65 -1.52
CA SER A 286 -4.74 -15.62 -0.57
C SER A 286 -4.47 -14.96 0.77
N ALA A 287 -4.47 -15.75 1.85
CA ALA A 287 -4.10 -15.29 3.19
C ALA A 287 -3.49 -16.42 3.99
N LYS A 288 -2.49 -16.10 4.80
CA LYS A 288 -1.83 -16.98 5.76
C LYS A 288 -1.61 -16.30 7.09
N GLU A 289 -1.35 -17.06 8.15
CA GLU A 289 -1.17 -16.52 9.50
C GLU A 289 0.01 -15.55 9.61
N GLU A 290 1.07 -15.79 8.84
CA GLU A 290 2.28 -14.95 8.78
C GLU A 290 2.11 -13.62 8.07
N ASP A 291 0.97 -13.36 7.41
CA ASP A 291 0.73 -12.09 6.73
C ASP A 291 0.68 -10.93 7.72
N ASN A 292 1.35 -9.86 7.35
CA ASN A 292 1.48 -8.67 8.18
C ASN A 292 1.00 -7.37 7.51
N ARG A 293 0.55 -7.45 6.25
CA ARG A 293 0.06 -6.33 5.48
C ARG A 293 -1.22 -6.66 4.73
N VAL A 294 -2.15 -5.72 4.72
CA VAL A 294 -3.37 -5.77 3.90
C VAL A 294 -3.46 -4.52 3.05
N SER A 295 -3.81 -4.70 1.77
CA SER A 295 -4.08 -3.61 0.82
C SER A 295 -5.54 -3.59 0.43
N LEU A 296 -6.15 -2.39 0.43
CA LEU A 296 -7.53 -2.14 0.04
C LEU A 296 -7.65 -1.02 -0.98
N ILE A 297 -8.70 -1.09 -1.81
CA ILE A 297 -9.23 0.04 -2.56
C ILE A 297 -10.53 0.50 -1.90
N LEU A 298 -10.64 1.82 -1.68
CA LEU A 298 -11.87 2.46 -1.24
C LEU A 298 -12.28 3.54 -2.24
N ILE A 299 -13.54 3.49 -2.73
CA ILE A 299 -14.14 4.59 -3.47
C ILE A 299 -15.19 5.22 -2.56
N ILE A 300 -14.93 6.44 -2.12
CA ILE A 300 -15.75 7.15 -1.15
C ILE A 300 -16.47 8.33 -1.81
N PRO A 301 -17.68 8.69 -1.35
CA PRO A 301 -18.40 9.85 -1.85
C PRO A 301 -17.63 11.15 -1.65
N HIS A 302 -17.69 12.05 -2.63
CA HIS A 302 -17.06 13.38 -2.54
C HIS A 302 -17.92 14.36 -1.73
N VAL A 303 -18.03 14.11 -0.43
CA VAL A 303 -18.73 14.99 0.51
C VAL A 303 -17.86 15.27 1.74
N THR A 304 -18.14 16.39 2.41
CA THR A 304 -17.36 16.83 3.58
C THR A 304 -17.31 15.75 4.66
N GLY A 305 -16.10 15.37 5.07
CA GLY A 305 -15.84 14.40 6.13
C GLY A 305 -15.85 12.93 5.71
N SER A 306 -16.14 12.58 4.44
CA SER A 306 -16.17 11.17 3.99
C SER A 306 -14.84 10.46 4.18
N LEU A 307 -13.73 11.08 3.80
CA LEU A 307 -12.40 10.50 3.99
C LEU A 307 -12.08 10.32 5.47
N TYR A 308 -12.36 11.34 6.30
CA TYR A 308 -12.19 11.23 7.74
C TYR A 308 -13.01 10.06 8.32
N ALA A 309 -14.27 9.93 7.92
CA ALA A 309 -15.15 8.85 8.39
C ALA A 309 -14.56 7.46 8.01
N ALA A 310 -14.09 7.29 6.78
CA ALA A 310 -13.45 6.06 6.34
C ALA A 310 -12.17 5.75 7.12
N LEU A 311 -11.25 6.72 7.25
CA LEU A 311 -9.98 6.54 7.96
C LEU A 311 -10.17 6.32 9.47
N SER A 312 -11.19 6.93 10.07
CA SER A 312 -11.47 6.75 11.49
C SER A 312 -11.90 5.31 11.84
N VAL A 313 -12.41 4.54 10.86
CA VAL A 313 -12.72 3.12 11.07
C VAL A 313 -11.45 2.33 11.37
N PHE A 314 -10.35 2.55 10.63
CA PHE A 314 -9.07 1.88 10.92
C PHE A 314 -8.59 2.16 12.35
N SER A 315 -8.62 3.43 12.76
CA SER A 315 -8.25 3.83 14.12
C SER A 315 -9.11 3.17 15.19
N ASP A 316 -10.42 3.05 14.95
CA ASP A 316 -11.36 2.44 15.90
C ASP A 316 -11.03 0.95 16.14
N TYR A 317 -10.49 0.24 15.14
CA TYR A 317 -10.04 -1.15 15.28
C TYR A 317 -8.56 -1.29 15.66
N GLY A 318 -7.86 -0.17 15.93
CA GLY A 318 -6.44 -0.18 16.32
C GLY A 318 -5.49 -0.59 15.19
N LEU A 319 -5.92 -0.45 13.93
CA LEU A 319 -5.12 -0.83 12.76
C LEU A 319 -4.30 0.36 12.28
N ASN A 320 -2.99 0.16 12.15
CA ASN A 320 -2.05 1.17 11.71
C ASN A 320 -1.99 1.21 10.18
N MET A 321 -2.45 2.32 9.57
CA MET A 321 -2.27 2.57 8.15
C MET A 321 -0.80 2.89 7.88
N THR A 322 -0.22 2.25 6.87
CA THR A 322 1.18 2.39 6.50
C THR A 322 1.34 3.19 5.22
N GLU A 323 0.31 3.18 4.37
CA GLU A 323 0.30 3.88 3.10
C GLU A 323 -1.11 4.36 2.75
N ILE A 324 -1.20 5.51 2.09
CA ILE A 324 -2.43 6.01 1.47
C ILE A 324 -2.11 6.77 0.20
N HIS A 325 -2.69 6.33 -0.92
CA HIS A 325 -2.59 7.00 -2.22
C HIS A 325 -3.97 7.33 -2.74
N SER A 326 -4.15 8.54 -3.27
CA SER A 326 -5.40 8.96 -3.91
C SER A 326 -5.23 9.02 -5.42
N ARG A 327 -6.21 8.49 -6.15
CA ARG A 327 -6.28 8.55 -7.61
C ARG A 327 -7.62 9.09 -8.06
N PRO A 328 -7.67 10.04 -9.01
CA PRO A 328 -8.93 10.46 -9.62
C PRO A 328 -9.50 9.30 -10.44
N LEU A 329 -10.81 9.11 -10.36
CA LEU A 329 -11.50 8.14 -11.20
C LEU A 329 -11.70 8.70 -12.61
N ALA A 330 -11.19 8.00 -13.63
CA ALA A 330 -11.23 8.45 -15.03
C ALA A 330 -12.67 8.71 -15.53
N ASN A 331 -13.63 7.90 -15.08
CA ASN A 331 -15.02 7.94 -15.54
C ASN A 331 -15.95 8.76 -14.62
N MET A 332 -15.45 9.29 -13.50
CA MET A 332 -16.22 10.07 -12.54
C MET A 332 -15.42 11.29 -12.08
N PRO A 333 -15.49 12.42 -12.78
CA PRO A 333 -14.78 13.64 -12.42
C PRO A 333 -15.03 14.02 -10.95
N TRP A 334 -13.96 14.41 -10.25
CA TRP A 334 -13.97 14.82 -8.82
C TRP A 334 -14.24 13.68 -7.81
N ASN A 335 -14.38 12.43 -8.24
CA ASN A 335 -14.38 11.28 -7.36
C ASN A 335 -12.98 10.65 -7.31
N TYR A 336 -12.63 10.14 -6.14
CA TYR A 336 -11.30 9.58 -5.87
C TYR A 336 -11.41 8.13 -5.40
N CYS A 337 -10.49 7.33 -5.91
CA CYS A 337 -10.15 6.03 -5.41
C CYS A 337 -8.99 6.18 -4.42
N PHE A 338 -9.06 5.56 -3.27
CA PHE A 338 -8.00 5.53 -2.27
C PHE A 338 -7.46 4.11 -2.17
N TYR A 339 -6.17 3.97 -2.39
CA TYR A 339 -5.40 2.76 -2.12
C TYR A 339 -4.83 2.90 -0.72
N ILE A 340 -5.11 1.94 0.15
CA ILE A 340 -4.73 1.99 1.55
C ILE A 340 -4.07 0.67 1.93
N ASP A 341 -2.84 0.78 2.43
CA ASP A 341 -2.15 -0.32 3.07
C ASP A 341 -2.17 -0.13 4.59
N PHE A 342 -2.35 -1.22 5.31
CA PHE A 342 -2.29 -1.20 6.77
C PHE A 342 -1.68 -2.47 7.33
N ALA A 343 -1.06 -2.35 8.51
CA ALA A 343 -0.55 -3.49 9.25
C ALA A 343 -1.72 -4.34 9.75
N GLY A 344 -1.78 -5.59 9.33
CA GLY A 344 -2.88 -6.48 9.66
C GLY A 344 -2.88 -7.77 8.84
N ASN A 345 -3.91 -8.59 9.10
CA ASN A 345 -4.14 -9.85 8.41
C ASN A 345 -5.64 -10.08 8.27
N ILE A 346 -6.11 -10.43 7.07
CA ILE A 346 -7.55 -10.65 6.83
C ILE A 346 -8.13 -11.89 7.54
N LEU A 347 -7.29 -12.71 8.16
CA LEU A 347 -7.73 -13.83 9.00
C LEU A 347 -8.08 -13.37 10.42
N ASN A 348 -7.55 -12.21 10.88
CA ASN A 348 -7.79 -11.68 12.22
C ASN A 348 -9.21 -11.12 12.37
N GLU A 349 -9.82 -11.34 13.53
CA GLU A 349 -11.20 -10.95 13.84
C GLU A 349 -11.42 -9.43 13.67
N ASP A 350 -10.54 -8.60 14.20
CA ASP A 350 -10.64 -7.13 14.12
C ASP A 350 -10.53 -6.64 12.66
N THR A 351 -9.58 -7.17 11.89
CA THR A 351 -9.43 -6.85 10.46
C THR A 351 -10.66 -7.26 9.66
N ARG A 352 -11.19 -8.46 9.90
CA ARG A 352 -12.41 -8.96 9.26
C ARG A 352 -13.61 -8.07 9.58
N THR A 353 -13.75 -7.71 10.84
CA THR A 353 -14.87 -6.86 11.28
C THR A 353 -14.76 -5.45 10.70
N MET A 354 -13.55 -4.89 10.64
CA MET A 354 -13.29 -3.61 10.00
C MET A 354 -13.64 -3.66 8.51
N ILE A 355 -13.20 -4.68 7.78
CA ILE A 355 -13.54 -4.87 6.36
C ILE A 355 -15.06 -4.99 6.19
N TYR A 356 -15.72 -5.78 7.04
CA TYR A 356 -17.19 -5.92 7.02
C TYR A 356 -17.86 -4.56 7.20
N GLN A 357 -17.46 -3.78 8.22
CA GLN A 357 -18.00 -2.43 8.43
C GLN A 357 -17.79 -1.55 7.20
N LEU A 358 -16.58 -1.52 6.64
CA LEU A 358 -16.29 -0.73 5.45
C LEU A 358 -17.19 -1.13 4.27
N THR A 359 -17.41 -2.43 4.03
CA THR A 359 -18.30 -2.90 2.95
C THR A 359 -19.76 -2.53 3.15
N GLN A 360 -20.18 -2.25 4.38
CA GLN A 360 -21.55 -1.81 4.69
C GLN A 360 -21.72 -0.28 4.64
N GLU A 361 -20.64 0.48 4.84
CA GLU A 361 -20.69 1.94 4.97
C GLU A 361 -20.14 2.67 3.74
N ILE A 362 -19.32 2.02 2.91
CA ILE A 362 -18.63 2.60 1.75
C ILE A 362 -19.12 1.93 0.46
N PRO A 363 -19.43 2.70 -0.59
CA PRO A 363 -19.98 2.17 -1.83
C PRO A 363 -19.11 1.10 -2.51
N VAL A 364 -17.79 1.28 -2.50
CA VAL A 364 -16.85 0.31 -3.09
C VAL A 364 -15.70 0.08 -2.13
N VAL A 365 -15.55 -1.17 -1.72
CA VAL A 365 -14.40 -1.68 -0.96
C VAL A 365 -13.91 -2.93 -1.67
N ARG A 366 -12.64 -2.91 -2.10
CA ARG A 366 -12.01 -4.06 -2.74
C ARG A 366 -10.73 -4.41 -1.99
N ILE A 367 -10.58 -5.67 -1.62
CA ILE A 367 -9.33 -6.20 -1.07
C ILE A 367 -8.38 -6.47 -2.23
N LEU A 368 -7.18 -5.89 -2.18
CA LEU A 368 -6.12 -6.17 -3.14
C LEU A 368 -5.24 -7.33 -2.71
N GLY A 369 -5.10 -7.57 -1.40
CA GLY A 369 -4.32 -8.68 -0.87
C GLY A 369 -4.18 -8.66 0.64
N SER A 370 -3.79 -9.83 1.18
CA SER A 370 -3.19 -10.01 2.50
C SER A 370 -1.89 -10.78 2.27
N PHE A 371 -0.76 -10.21 2.70
CA PHE A 371 0.54 -10.72 2.27
C PHE A 371 1.66 -10.40 3.28
N PRO A 372 2.76 -11.17 3.26
CA PRO A 372 3.97 -10.80 3.98
C PRO A 372 4.71 -9.68 3.24
N VAL A 373 5.27 -8.76 4.01
CA VAL A 373 6.30 -7.82 3.53
C VAL A 373 7.65 -8.40 3.88
N ILE A 374 8.44 -8.70 2.86
CA ILE A 374 9.79 -9.23 2.96
C ILE A 374 10.76 -8.09 2.65
N GLU A 375 11.71 -7.87 3.53
CA GLU A 375 12.75 -6.85 3.35
C GLU A 375 14.08 -7.50 3.01
N GLU A 376 14.85 -6.84 2.12
CA GLU A 376 16.23 -7.27 1.84
C GLU A 376 17.06 -7.28 3.14
N GLU A 377 17.89 -8.31 3.34
CA GLU A 377 18.74 -8.41 4.53
C GLU A 377 19.62 -7.17 4.70
N GLY A 378 19.70 -6.66 5.93
CA GLY A 378 20.50 -5.47 6.27
C GLY A 378 19.80 -4.12 5.99
N LEU A 379 18.49 -4.10 5.67
CA LEU A 379 17.74 -2.84 5.53
C LEU A 379 17.62 -2.09 6.87
N ASN A 380 17.53 -2.81 7.98
CA ASN A 380 17.30 -2.26 9.32
C ASN A 380 18.58 -2.11 10.18
N GLU A 381 19.78 -2.27 9.63
CA GLU A 381 21.03 -2.19 10.41
C GLU A 381 21.54 -0.76 10.70
N ASN A 382 20.77 0.28 10.35
CA ASN A 382 21.13 1.70 10.52
C ASN A 382 20.03 2.53 11.22
N ASP A 383 19.39 1.99 12.26
CA ASP A 383 18.62 2.79 13.23
C ASP A 383 19.43 3.08 14.50
#